data_7b2f10a4b9dec4177c60a5775795f291
#
_entry.id   7b2f10a4b9dec4177c60a5775795f291
#
_cell.length_a   1.000
_cell.length_b   1.000
_cell.length_c   1.000
_cell.angle_alpha   90.00
_cell.angle_beta   90.00
_cell.angle_gamma   90.00
#
_symmetry.space_group_name_H-M   'P 1'
#
loop_
_entity.id
_entity.type
_entity.pdbx_description
1 polymer ?
#
loop_
_entity_poly.entity_id
_entity_poly.type
_entity_poly.pdbx_seq_one_letter_code
_entity_poly.pdbx_strand_id
1 'polypeptide(L)'
;MRIVSGRAAAGVVKKLASRGAELNRLEPRVRRIVDDVRRDGDRALRRYALRWDGLASKQPLRVPEAEMASAWKALAPELRKSLRQAAQNIRRFCEWQKPRTWTRTRGGISLGQLVRPLESVGCYVPGGRHPLVSTLLMTVIPAQVAGVKQIRVASPNPPAEVLAAASMLGVLEFYRVGGAQAIAALAYGTESIPRVNKIVGPGNAYVTVAKKLVSFDCAIEFLAGPTEAVVLSHTGTPEFIAADLVAQAEHDPEALAIFLTTSRELARSVAANATRLAQGNPTAQESLRRRGAILVAASREQARQWANLIAPEHITVAPEDLPFIHHAGSVFVGDYAAQAAGDYASGPNHVLPTSGQARFRGGLSVTDFVKVITVQRLSSRGLRAIAPAVECLATAEGLPAHAESIRVRYERA
;
A
#
# COMPACT_ATOMS: atom_id res chain seq x y z
N MET A 1 -19.11 20.95 0.15
CA MET A 1 -18.52 20.48 -1.13
C MET A 1 -19.04 21.32 -2.29
N ARG A 2 -18.23 21.60 -3.32
CA ARG A 2 -18.66 22.31 -4.54
C ARG A 2 -19.24 21.33 -5.57
N ILE A 3 -20.35 21.71 -6.20
CA ILE A 3 -20.96 20.95 -7.30
C ILE A 3 -20.53 21.59 -8.62
N VAL A 4 -19.94 20.84 -9.53
CA VAL A 4 -19.36 21.30 -10.80
C VAL A 4 -19.87 20.42 -11.97
N SER A 5 -20.07 21.02 -13.14
CA SER A 5 -20.52 20.32 -14.35
C SER A 5 -19.84 20.88 -15.61
N GLY A 6 -20.00 20.19 -16.74
CA GLY A 6 -19.51 20.63 -18.04
C GLY A 6 -17.99 20.84 -18.07
N ARG A 7 -17.52 21.92 -18.73
CA ARG A 7 -16.10 22.23 -18.89
C ARG A 7 -15.36 22.41 -17.55
N ALA A 8 -16.03 22.96 -16.55
CA ALA A 8 -15.43 23.13 -15.21
C ALA A 8 -15.15 21.79 -14.55
N ALA A 9 -16.07 20.83 -14.63
CA ALA A 9 -15.84 19.48 -14.10
C ALA A 9 -14.71 18.75 -14.86
N ALA A 10 -14.66 18.84 -16.18
CA ALA A 10 -13.57 18.30 -16.99
C ALA A 10 -12.19 18.89 -16.59
N GLY A 11 -12.15 20.20 -16.29
CA GLY A 11 -10.96 20.86 -15.77
C GLY A 11 -10.49 20.31 -14.41
N VAL A 12 -11.43 20.03 -13.49
CA VAL A 12 -11.14 19.39 -12.21
C VAL A 12 -10.58 17.98 -12.45
N VAL A 13 -11.21 17.17 -13.30
CA VAL A 13 -10.74 15.81 -13.63
C VAL A 13 -9.32 15.86 -14.20
N LYS A 14 -9.03 16.76 -15.16
CA LYS A 14 -7.69 16.94 -15.74
C LYS A 14 -6.65 17.26 -14.65
N LYS A 15 -6.97 18.15 -13.72
CA LYS A 15 -6.09 18.48 -12.59
C LYS A 15 -5.87 17.26 -11.67
N LEU A 16 -6.93 16.50 -11.37
CA LEU A 16 -6.84 15.29 -10.57
C LEU A 16 -6.05 14.19 -11.29
N ALA A 17 -6.21 14.07 -12.60
CA ALA A 17 -5.48 13.08 -13.40
C ALA A 17 -3.96 13.33 -13.47
N SER A 18 -3.55 14.59 -13.39
CA SER A 18 -2.12 15.00 -13.43
C SER A 18 -1.53 15.26 -12.04
N ARG A 19 -2.28 14.94 -10.96
CA ARG A 19 -1.77 15.13 -9.61
C ARG A 19 -0.56 14.25 -9.34
N GLY A 20 0.44 14.82 -8.73
CA GLY A 20 1.62 14.13 -8.21
C GLY A 20 1.91 14.60 -6.81
N ALA A 21 2.63 13.84 -6.04
CA ALA A 21 3.12 14.31 -4.76
C ALA A 21 4.24 15.36 -5.01
N GLU A 22 4.05 16.58 -4.55
CA GLU A 22 5.10 17.62 -4.59
C GLU A 22 6.20 17.31 -3.56
N LEU A 23 6.92 16.23 -3.76
CA LEU A 23 7.93 15.69 -2.83
C LEU A 23 9.29 16.38 -2.97
N ASN A 24 9.56 16.99 -4.10
CA ASN A 24 10.89 17.53 -4.44
C ASN A 24 11.39 18.60 -3.45
N ARG A 25 10.47 19.42 -2.91
CA ARG A 25 10.83 20.47 -1.94
C ARG A 25 11.36 19.91 -0.61
N LEU A 26 10.96 18.72 -0.24
CA LEU A 26 11.37 18.07 1.01
C LEU A 26 12.65 17.25 0.84
N GLU A 27 13.00 16.88 -0.37
CA GLU A 27 14.09 15.95 -0.65
C GLU A 27 15.43 16.37 -0.03
N PRO A 28 15.92 17.61 -0.11
CA PRO A 28 17.21 17.98 0.47
C PRO A 28 17.24 17.79 2.01
N ARG A 29 16.12 18.10 2.67
CA ARG A 29 16.00 17.93 4.13
C ARG A 29 15.92 16.47 4.52
N VAL A 30 15.16 15.67 3.80
CA VAL A 30 15.01 14.23 4.07
C VAL A 30 16.30 13.50 3.75
N ARG A 31 17.00 13.85 2.67
CA ARG A 31 18.30 13.31 2.31
C ARG A 31 19.31 13.47 3.44
N ARG A 32 19.39 14.65 4.05
CA ARG A 32 20.26 14.87 5.22
C ARG A 32 19.94 13.90 6.36
N ILE A 33 18.65 13.66 6.67
CA ILE A 33 18.24 12.73 7.72
C ILE A 33 18.68 11.31 7.37
N VAL A 34 18.45 10.89 6.13
CA VAL A 34 18.80 9.55 5.63
C VAL A 34 20.32 9.34 5.68
N ASP A 35 21.09 10.32 5.20
CA ASP A 35 22.56 10.27 5.18
C ASP A 35 23.14 10.27 6.59
N ASP A 36 22.57 11.05 7.52
CA ASP A 36 22.99 11.06 8.92
C ASP A 36 22.80 9.69 9.56
N VAL A 37 21.64 9.04 9.36
CA VAL A 37 21.40 7.69 9.92
C VAL A 37 22.31 6.66 9.27
N ARG A 38 22.54 6.73 7.97
CA ARG A 38 23.45 5.83 7.25
C ARG A 38 24.88 5.95 7.76
N ARG A 39 25.35 7.15 8.09
CA ARG A 39 26.70 7.43 8.55
C ARG A 39 26.90 7.15 10.05
N ASP A 40 25.94 7.60 10.87
CA ASP A 40 26.09 7.70 12.33
C ASP A 40 25.25 6.67 13.12
N GLY A 41 24.53 5.77 12.42
CA GLY A 41 23.78 4.65 13.01
C GLY A 41 22.81 5.08 14.13
N ASP A 42 22.84 4.35 15.24
CA ASP A 42 21.99 4.60 16.42
C ASP A 42 22.16 5.99 17.01
N ARG A 43 23.34 6.60 16.91
CA ARG A 43 23.58 7.96 17.41
C ARG A 43 22.68 8.98 16.71
N ALA A 44 22.60 8.94 15.38
CA ALA A 44 21.72 9.80 14.61
C ALA A 44 20.24 9.43 14.83
N LEU A 45 19.93 8.14 14.83
CA LEU A 45 18.58 7.64 15.02
C LEU A 45 17.99 8.10 16.36
N ARG A 46 18.73 7.95 17.47
CA ARG A 46 18.32 8.42 18.80
C ARG A 46 18.16 9.94 18.85
N ARG A 47 19.07 10.70 18.24
CA ARG A 47 18.98 12.16 18.18
C ARG A 47 17.66 12.60 17.54
N TYR A 48 17.24 11.96 16.44
CA TYR A 48 16.00 12.26 15.77
C TYR A 48 14.78 11.75 16.53
N ALA A 49 14.82 10.54 17.10
CA ALA A 49 13.74 9.97 17.88
C ALA A 49 13.44 10.79 19.17
N LEU A 50 14.47 11.26 19.86
CA LEU A 50 14.34 12.20 21.00
C LEU A 50 13.63 13.49 20.57
N ARG A 51 13.95 14.00 19.38
CA ARG A 51 13.42 15.29 18.90
C ARG A 51 12.01 15.21 18.37
N TRP A 52 11.65 14.11 17.71
CA TRP A 52 10.40 14.05 16.91
C TRP A 52 9.46 12.90 17.28
N ASP A 53 9.97 11.83 17.88
CA ASP A 53 9.19 10.62 18.14
C ASP A 53 8.76 10.49 19.62
N GLY A 54 9.06 11.47 20.46
CA GLY A 54 8.74 11.45 21.89
C GLY A 54 9.51 10.40 22.69
N LEU A 55 10.62 9.87 22.15
CA LEU A 55 11.46 8.91 22.85
C LEU A 55 12.11 9.57 24.08
N ALA A 56 12.05 8.95 25.26
CA ALA A 56 12.79 9.40 26.42
C ALA A 56 14.28 9.02 26.32
N SER A 57 15.17 9.83 26.94
CA SER A 57 16.64 9.67 26.77
C SER A 57 17.19 8.28 27.13
N LYS A 58 16.63 7.65 28.17
CA LYS A 58 17.01 6.30 28.61
C LYS A 58 16.10 5.18 28.07
N GLN A 59 15.08 5.53 27.29
CA GLN A 59 14.15 4.55 26.77
C GLN A 59 14.82 3.73 25.65
N PRO A 60 14.67 2.38 25.63
CA PRO A 60 15.21 1.56 24.57
C PRO A 60 14.47 1.80 23.25
N LEU A 61 15.20 1.76 22.14
CA LEU A 61 14.60 1.83 20.79
C LEU A 61 13.68 0.63 20.56
N ARG A 62 14.11 -0.57 20.93
CA ARG A 62 13.32 -1.79 20.84
C ARG A 62 12.32 -1.87 21.99
N VAL A 63 11.07 -2.18 21.67
CA VAL A 63 10.02 -2.46 22.64
C VAL A 63 10.25 -3.86 23.22
N PRO A 64 10.31 -4.02 24.55
CA PRO A 64 10.35 -5.34 25.18
C PRO A 64 9.09 -6.16 24.88
N GLU A 65 9.23 -7.45 24.64
CA GLU A 65 8.09 -8.36 24.41
C GLU A 65 7.11 -8.35 25.59
N ALA A 66 7.63 -8.27 26.83
CA ALA A 66 6.82 -8.18 28.03
C ALA A 66 5.90 -6.94 28.05
N GLU A 67 6.35 -5.81 27.49
CA GLU A 67 5.52 -4.60 27.38
C GLU A 67 4.38 -4.79 26.39
N MET A 68 4.65 -5.38 25.21
CA MET A 68 3.61 -5.72 24.24
C MET A 68 2.61 -6.73 24.80
N ALA A 69 3.09 -7.75 25.52
CA ALA A 69 2.22 -8.72 26.19
C ALA A 69 1.36 -8.11 27.31
N SER A 70 1.91 -7.16 28.07
CA SER A 70 1.16 -6.42 29.10
C SER A 70 0.08 -5.54 28.45
N ALA A 71 0.39 -4.86 27.35
CA ALA A 71 -0.59 -4.08 26.57
C ALA A 71 -1.76 -4.97 26.07
N TRP A 72 -1.45 -6.18 25.57
CA TRP A 72 -2.49 -7.13 25.15
C TRP A 72 -3.39 -7.57 26.31
N LYS A 73 -2.83 -7.85 27.48
CA LYS A 73 -3.61 -8.24 28.66
C LYS A 73 -4.50 -7.12 29.16
N ALA A 74 -4.05 -5.88 29.09
CA ALA A 74 -4.79 -4.69 29.54
C ALA A 74 -5.87 -4.23 28.55
N LEU A 75 -5.83 -4.69 27.29
CA LEU A 75 -6.80 -4.27 26.27
C LEU A 75 -8.21 -4.76 26.57
N ALA A 76 -9.22 -3.93 26.33
CA ALA A 76 -10.63 -4.29 26.50
C ALA A 76 -11.01 -5.56 25.73
N PRO A 77 -11.81 -6.47 26.32
CA PRO A 77 -12.18 -7.75 25.69
C PRO A 77 -12.83 -7.58 24.31
N GLU A 78 -13.67 -6.56 24.13
CA GLU A 78 -14.36 -6.25 22.88
C GLU A 78 -13.38 -5.88 21.78
N LEU A 79 -12.37 -5.05 22.09
CA LEU A 79 -11.33 -4.65 21.13
C LEU A 79 -10.44 -5.85 20.78
N ARG A 80 -10.09 -6.70 21.77
CA ARG A 80 -9.37 -7.96 21.50
C ARG A 80 -10.14 -8.89 20.55
N LYS A 81 -11.46 -9.00 20.71
CA LYS A 81 -12.33 -9.78 19.82
C LYS A 81 -12.34 -9.19 18.41
N SER A 82 -12.52 -7.88 18.29
CA SER A 82 -12.55 -7.16 17.02
C SER A 82 -11.23 -7.28 16.26
N LEU A 83 -10.09 -7.14 16.94
CA LEU A 83 -8.76 -7.32 16.35
C LEU A 83 -8.54 -8.74 15.83
N ARG A 84 -8.98 -9.76 16.57
CA ARG A 84 -8.88 -11.16 16.11
C ARG A 84 -9.73 -11.41 14.88
N GLN A 85 -10.96 -10.87 14.85
CA GLN A 85 -11.86 -11.00 13.69
C GLN A 85 -11.26 -10.32 12.45
N ALA A 86 -10.80 -9.08 12.58
CA ALA A 86 -10.15 -8.36 11.50
C ALA A 86 -8.91 -9.13 10.98
N ALA A 87 -8.04 -9.55 11.88
CA ALA A 87 -6.85 -10.33 11.55
C ALA A 87 -7.18 -11.65 10.82
N GLN A 88 -8.24 -12.35 11.23
CA GLN A 88 -8.70 -13.57 10.58
C GLN A 88 -9.19 -13.32 9.15
N ASN A 89 -9.97 -12.26 8.93
CA ASN A 89 -10.48 -11.92 7.61
C ASN A 89 -9.36 -11.48 6.67
N ILE A 90 -8.43 -10.65 7.14
CA ILE A 90 -7.24 -10.23 6.38
C ILE A 90 -6.39 -11.44 6.02
N ARG A 91 -6.13 -12.35 6.96
CA ARG A 91 -5.34 -13.57 6.72
C ARG A 91 -5.98 -14.44 5.65
N ARG A 92 -7.29 -14.69 5.75
CA ARG A 92 -8.05 -15.47 4.76
C ARG A 92 -7.93 -14.88 3.36
N PHE A 93 -8.10 -13.57 3.23
CA PHE A 93 -7.96 -12.89 1.94
C PHE A 93 -6.52 -13.00 1.40
N CYS A 94 -5.52 -12.79 2.24
CA CYS A 94 -4.12 -12.95 1.89
C CYS A 94 -3.78 -14.38 1.42
N GLU A 95 -4.37 -15.40 2.05
CA GLU A 95 -4.19 -16.80 1.63
C GLU A 95 -4.71 -17.05 0.22
N TRP A 96 -5.84 -16.44 -0.15
CA TRP A 96 -6.37 -16.53 -1.51
C TRP A 96 -5.50 -15.81 -2.55
N GLN A 97 -4.80 -14.75 -2.16
CA GLN A 97 -3.90 -14.00 -3.04
C GLN A 97 -2.54 -14.69 -3.25
N LYS A 98 -2.17 -15.66 -2.40
CA LYS A 98 -0.83 -16.24 -2.40
C LYS A 98 -0.54 -16.97 -3.72
N PRO A 99 0.53 -16.58 -4.46
CA PRO A 99 0.92 -17.26 -5.68
C PRO A 99 1.45 -18.67 -5.37
N ARG A 100 1.31 -19.58 -6.34
CA ARG A 100 1.70 -20.99 -6.20
C ARG A 100 2.97 -21.29 -6.97
N THR A 101 3.81 -22.20 -6.42
CA THR A 101 4.87 -22.88 -7.13
C THR A 101 4.25 -23.91 -8.07
N TRP A 102 4.72 -23.97 -9.33
CA TRP A 102 4.27 -24.95 -10.30
C TRP A 102 5.37 -25.30 -11.29
N THR A 103 5.27 -26.48 -11.92
CA THR A 103 6.12 -26.94 -13.02
C THR A 103 5.23 -27.62 -14.07
N ARG A 104 5.52 -27.40 -15.35
CA ARG A 104 4.86 -28.05 -16.49
C ARG A 104 5.91 -28.53 -17.47
N THR A 105 5.72 -29.72 -18.03
CA THR A 105 6.64 -30.36 -18.97
C THR A 105 5.97 -30.62 -20.30
N ARG A 106 6.65 -30.22 -21.38
CA ARG A 106 6.24 -30.51 -22.76
C ARG A 106 7.46 -30.75 -23.64
N GLY A 107 7.47 -31.85 -24.41
CA GLY A 107 8.53 -32.12 -25.39
C GLY A 107 9.96 -32.24 -24.80
N GLY A 108 10.11 -32.62 -23.53
CA GLY A 108 11.40 -32.68 -22.87
C GLY A 108 11.88 -31.34 -22.27
N ILE A 109 11.04 -30.30 -22.31
CA ILE A 109 11.26 -29.02 -21.67
C ILE A 109 10.31 -28.89 -20.48
N SER A 110 10.87 -28.71 -19.29
CA SER A 110 10.14 -28.46 -18.06
C SER A 110 10.34 -26.99 -17.64
N LEU A 111 9.25 -26.24 -17.59
CA LEU A 111 9.24 -24.84 -17.18
C LEU A 111 8.40 -24.69 -15.91
N GLY A 112 8.80 -23.79 -15.05
CA GLY A 112 8.06 -23.54 -13.82
C GLY A 112 8.45 -22.27 -13.11
N GLN A 113 7.81 -22.06 -11.97
CA GLN A 113 8.18 -20.99 -11.04
C GLN A 113 8.27 -21.54 -9.62
N LEU A 114 9.21 -21.01 -8.86
CA LEU A 114 9.33 -21.17 -7.43
C LEU A 114 8.90 -19.89 -6.76
N VAL A 115 7.97 -19.98 -5.83
CA VAL A 115 7.57 -18.85 -4.96
C VAL A 115 8.38 -18.95 -3.68
N ARG A 116 9.13 -17.90 -3.37
CA ARG A 116 9.98 -17.82 -2.18
C ARG A 116 9.68 -16.53 -1.42
N PRO A 117 9.48 -16.58 -0.09
CA PRO A 117 9.32 -15.39 0.71
C PRO A 117 10.58 -14.50 0.67
N LEU A 118 10.41 -13.21 0.91
CA LEU A 118 11.50 -12.35 1.30
C LEU A 118 12.05 -12.84 2.65
N GLU A 119 13.31 -12.59 2.92
CA GLU A 119 13.96 -12.97 4.17
C GLU A 119 13.49 -12.09 5.32
N SER A 120 13.48 -10.77 5.07
CA SER A 120 13.14 -9.77 6.07
C SER A 120 12.32 -8.61 5.50
N VAL A 121 11.44 -8.03 6.31
CA VAL A 121 10.56 -6.91 5.95
C VAL A 121 10.44 -5.93 7.11
N GLY A 122 10.50 -4.63 6.80
CA GLY A 122 10.19 -3.53 7.71
C GLY A 122 8.74 -3.05 7.50
N CYS A 123 7.90 -3.20 8.50
CA CYS A 123 6.53 -2.70 8.52
C CYS A 123 6.51 -1.35 9.24
N TYR A 124 6.33 -0.28 8.48
CA TYR A 124 6.21 1.06 9.04
C TYR A 124 4.75 1.34 9.40
N VAL A 125 4.50 1.65 10.66
CA VAL A 125 3.18 2.06 11.19
C VAL A 125 3.28 3.53 11.61
N PRO A 126 2.58 4.45 10.92
CA PRO A 126 2.69 5.84 11.27
C PRO A 126 2.16 6.13 12.67
N GLY A 127 2.88 6.99 13.40
CA GLY A 127 2.34 7.69 14.54
C GLY A 127 1.61 8.94 14.06
N GLY A 128 0.61 9.39 14.77
CA GLY A 128 -0.12 10.59 14.37
C GLY A 128 -1.30 10.87 15.28
N ARG A 129 -2.33 11.51 14.73
CA ARG A 129 -3.55 11.89 15.45
C ARG A 129 -4.34 10.69 15.97
N HIS A 130 -4.23 9.55 15.29
CA HIS A 130 -4.98 8.33 15.60
C HIS A 130 -4.08 7.11 15.69
N PRO A 131 -4.36 6.16 16.60
CA PRO A 131 -3.64 4.87 16.64
C PRO A 131 -4.03 4.03 15.41
N LEU A 132 -3.10 3.86 14.46
CA LEU A 132 -3.35 3.10 13.23
C LEU A 132 -3.07 1.60 13.45
N VAL A 133 -3.85 0.97 14.32
CA VAL A 133 -3.76 -0.47 14.60
C VAL A 133 -4.02 -1.29 13.34
N SER A 134 -4.96 -0.85 12.50
CA SER A 134 -5.28 -1.49 11.21
C SER A 134 -4.07 -1.56 10.28
N THR A 135 -3.25 -0.51 10.22
CA THR A 135 -2.01 -0.52 9.40
C THR A 135 -1.02 -1.60 9.85
N LEU A 136 -0.93 -1.87 11.16
CA LEU A 136 -0.11 -2.97 11.66
C LEU A 136 -0.63 -4.31 11.13
N LEU A 137 -1.95 -4.57 11.22
CA LEU A 137 -2.55 -5.78 10.70
C LEU A 137 -2.31 -5.92 9.18
N MET A 138 -2.54 -4.84 8.43
CA MET A 138 -2.44 -4.80 6.97
C MET A 138 -1.01 -4.94 6.43
N THR A 139 0.01 -4.72 7.25
CA THR A 139 1.41 -4.88 6.84
C THR A 139 2.01 -6.20 7.35
N VAL A 140 1.73 -6.58 8.59
CA VAL A 140 2.31 -7.76 9.22
C VAL A 140 1.66 -9.06 8.72
N ILE A 141 0.31 -9.11 8.62
CA ILE A 141 -0.39 -10.34 8.24
C ILE A 141 -0.01 -10.85 6.84
N PRO A 142 0.00 -10.01 5.78
CA PRO A 142 0.42 -10.49 4.46
C PRO A 142 1.87 -10.94 4.43
N ALA A 143 2.78 -10.30 5.20
CA ALA A 143 4.16 -10.76 5.36
C ALA A 143 4.22 -12.16 6.01
N GLN A 144 3.42 -12.40 7.06
CA GLN A 144 3.32 -13.72 7.71
C GLN A 144 2.77 -14.79 6.76
N VAL A 145 1.69 -14.48 6.01
CA VAL A 145 1.08 -15.40 5.04
C VAL A 145 2.05 -15.73 3.91
N ALA A 146 2.85 -14.76 3.47
CA ALA A 146 3.93 -14.98 2.51
C ALA A 146 4.99 -15.95 3.03
N GLY A 147 5.19 -16.01 4.36
CA GLY A 147 6.20 -16.84 5.02
C GLY A 147 7.50 -16.10 5.35
N VAL A 148 7.46 -14.76 5.40
CA VAL A 148 8.60 -13.93 5.84
C VAL A 148 8.98 -14.28 7.28
N LYS A 149 10.27 -14.54 7.53
CA LYS A 149 10.75 -14.96 8.85
C LYS A 149 11.08 -13.80 9.78
N GLN A 150 11.61 -12.71 9.23
CA GLN A 150 12.07 -11.56 10.00
C GLN A 150 11.17 -10.36 9.68
N ILE A 151 10.21 -10.08 10.55
CA ILE A 151 9.28 -8.96 10.42
C ILE A 151 9.62 -7.93 11.50
N ARG A 152 10.10 -6.76 11.08
CA ARG A 152 10.47 -5.64 11.93
C ARG A 152 9.42 -4.54 11.82
N VAL A 153 8.88 -4.11 12.93
CA VAL A 153 7.90 -3.02 12.98
C VAL A 153 8.57 -1.76 13.50
N ALA A 154 8.33 -0.64 12.83
CA ALA A 154 8.75 0.67 13.32
C ALA A 154 7.53 1.60 13.44
N SER A 155 7.36 2.22 14.61
CA SER A 155 6.29 3.18 14.88
C SER A 155 6.74 4.19 15.93
N PRO A 156 6.59 5.52 15.68
CA PRO A 156 6.93 6.52 16.69
C PRO A 156 5.88 6.52 17.80
N ASN A 157 6.34 6.60 19.05
CA ASN A 157 5.46 6.68 20.22
C ASN A 157 4.21 5.76 20.14
N PRO A 158 4.38 4.44 19.99
CA PRO A 158 3.27 3.53 19.71
C PRO A 158 2.28 3.50 20.89
N PRO A 159 0.98 3.70 20.64
CA PRO A 159 -0.04 3.57 21.68
C PRO A 159 -0.24 2.11 22.09
N ALA A 160 -0.87 1.90 23.25
CA ALA A 160 -1.06 0.58 23.83
C ALA A 160 -1.79 -0.40 22.90
N GLU A 161 -2.74 0.08 22.11
CA GLU A 161 -3.51 -0.70 21.15
C GLU A 161 -2.62 -1.27 20.02
N VAL A 162 -1.65 -0.50 19.55
CA VAL A 162 -0.67 -0.94 18.53
C VAL A 162 0.27 -1.98 19.11
N LEU A 163 0.77 -1.77 20.35
CA LEU A 163 1.61 -2.74 21.05
C LEU A 163 0.84 -4.04 21.35
N ALA A 164 -0.42 -3.93 21.74
CA ALA A 164 -1.28 -5.08 21.97
C ALA A 164 -1.50 -5.90 20.69
N ALA A 165 -1.77 -5.23 19.58
CA ALA A 165 -1.93 -5.91 18.29
C ALA A 165 -0.61 -6.54 17.83
N ALA A 166 0.54 -5.91 18.06
CA ALA A 166 1.85 -6.50 17.79
C ALA A 166 2.08 -7.79 18.58
N SER A 167 1.72 -7.80 19.88
CA SER A 167 1.73 -9.00 20.70
C SER A 167 0.82 -10.10 20.15
N MET A 168 -0.43 -9.77 19.79
CA MET A 168 -1.38 -10.71 19.20
C MET A 168 -0.87 -11.35 17.91
N LEU A 169 -0.13 -10.58 17.10
CA LEU A 169 0.48 -11.04 15.84
C LEU A 169 1.80 -11.77 16.04
N GLY A 170 2.32 -11.86 17.26
CA GLY A 170 3.63 -12.48 17.54
C GLY A 170 4.82 -11.71 16.95
N VAL A 171 4.73 -10.38 16.89
CA VAL A 171 5.84 -9.54 16.46
C VAL A 171 6.94 -9.56 17.54
N LEU A 172 8.13 -9.97 17.14
CA LEU A 172 9.30 -10.06 18.05
C LEU A 172 10.17 -8.80 18.03
N GLU A 173 10.20 -8.10 16.90
CA GLU A 173 11.06 -6.93 16.71
C GLU A 173 10.18 -5.69 16.42
N PHE A 174 9.98 -4.88 17.45
CA PHE A 174 9.22 -3.63 17.39
C PHE A 174 10.08 -2.47 17.88
N TYR A 175 10.14 -1.37 17.12
CA TYR A 175 11.02 -0.22 17.39
C TYR A 175 10.22 1.09 17.50
N ARG A 176 10.54 1.90 18.54
CA ARG A 176 9.94 3.21 18.83
C ARG A 176 10.60 4.31 18.02
N VAL A 177 10.53 4.20 16.71
CA VAL A 177 11.10 5.19 15.80
C VAL A 177 10.15 5.45 14.64
N GLY A 178 10.11 6.69 14.18
CA GLY A 178 9.25 7.13 13.10
C GLY A 178 9.98 7.93 12.03
N GLY A 179 9.22 8.52 11.12
CA GLY A 179 9.72 9.45 10.11
C GLY A 179 10.76 8.88 9.15
N ALA A 180 11.50 9.80 8.53
CA ALA A 180 12.56 9.45 7.58
C ALA A 180 13.71 8.66 8.23
N GLN A 181 14.01 8.91 9.51
CA GLN A 181 15.05 8.23 10.26
C GLN A 181 14.74 6.74 10.46
N ALA A 182 13.48 6.37 10.68
CA ALA A 182 13.06 4.98 10.77
C ALA A 182 13.21 4.25 9.43
N ILE A 183 12.83 4.90 8.32
CA ILE A 183 13.01 4.36 6.97
C ILE A 183 14.48 4.12 6.65
N ALA A 184 15.35 5.09 6.99
CA ALA A 184 16.80 4.95 6.81
C ALA A 184 17.38 3.81 7.66
N ALA A 185 16.97 3.70 8.93
CA ALA A 185 17.42 2.62 9.82
C ALA A 185 17.00 1.23 9.31
N LEU A 186 15.75 1.08 8.82
CA LEU A 186 15.28 -0.17 8.21
C LEU A 186 16.01 -0.50 6.91
N ALA A 187 16.36 0.50 6.10
CA ALA A 187 17.01 0.30 4.81
C ALA A 187 18.50 -0.06 4.93
N TYR A 188 19.23 0.64 5.79
CA TYR A 188 20.69 0.49 5.89
C TYR A 188 21.15 -0.36 7.08
N GLY A 189 20.30 -0.50 8.07
CA GLY A 189 20.65 -1.07 9.36
C GLY A 189 21.32 -0.05 10.28
N THR A 190 21.25 -0.31 11.58
CA THR A 190 21.97 0.37 12.64
C THR A 190 22.41 -0.68 13.67
N GLU A 191 23.07 -0.29 14.73
CA GLU A 191 23.47 -1.22 15.79
C GLU A 191 22.26 -1.90 16.46
N SER A 192 21.13 -1.18 16.59
CA SER A 192 19.90 -1.69 17.21
C SER A 192 18.89 -2.27 16.21
N ILE A 193 18.89 -1.81 14.96
CA ILE A 193 17.88 -2.19 13.95
C ILE A 193 18.57 -2.85 12.76
N PRO A 194 18.48 -4.18 12.60
CA PRO A 194 19.02 -4.84 11.43
C PRO A 194 18.30 -4.39 10.13
N ARG A 195 19.07 -4.29 9.03
CA ARG A 195 18.50 -3.94 7.71
C ARG A 195 17.47 -4.95 7.25
N VAL A 196 16.56 -4.51 6.37
CA VAL A 196 15.53 -5.35 5.76
C VAL A 196 15.64 -5.38 4.23
N ASN A 197 15.02 -6.39 3.61
CA ASN A 197 14.96 -6.50 2.15
C ASN A 197 13.91 -5.57 1.54
N LYS A 198 12.83 -5.30 2.26
CA LYS A 198 11.73 -4.44 1.77
C LYS A 198 11.10 -3.68 2.93
N ILE A 199 10.71 -2.43 2.68
CA ILE A 199 9.96 -1.60 3.63
C ILE A 199 8.56 -1.40 3.08
N VAL A 200 7.53 -1.61 3.91
CA VAL A 200 6.11 -1.42 3.58
C VAL A 200 5.40 -0.60 4.66
N GLY A 201 4.30 0.01 4.29
CA GLY A 201 3.43 0.78 5.19
C GLY A 201 3.35 2.27 4.82
N PRO A 202 2.17 2.90 4.99
CA PRO A 202 1.94 4.30 4.64
C PRO A 202 2.70 5.24 5.59
N GLY A 203 2.87 6.48 5.18
CA GLY A 203 3.48 7.51 6.01
C GLY A 203 3.30 8.92 5.45
N ASN A 204 3.73 9.92 6.20
CA ASN A 204 3.70 11.30 5.75
C ASN A 204 4.71 11.56 4.62
N ALA A 205 4.72 12.79 4.09
CA ALA A 205 5.60 13.18 2.99
C ALA A 205 7.10 12.93 3.28
N TYR A 206 7.56 13.04 4.53
CA TYR A 206 8.95 12.73 4.90
C TYR A 206 9.26 11.24 4.75
N VAL A 207 8.34 10.36 5.18
CA VAL A 207 8.44 8.91 5.01
C VAL A 207 8.44 8.54 3.53
N THR A 208 7.55 9.14 2.75
CA THR A 208 7.45 8.88 1.30
C THR A 208 8.73 9.29 0.57
N VAL A 209 9.29 10.48 0.89
CA VAL A 209 10.57 10.91 0.31
C VAL A 209 11.72 10.01 0.76
N ALA A 210 11.76 9.61 2.03
CA ALA A 210 12.79 8.70 2.52
C ALA A 210 12.74 7.36 1.79
N LYS A 211 11.54 6.76 1.60
CA LYS A 211 11.34 5.56 0.78
C LYS A 211 11.86 5.72 -0.64
N LYS A 212 11.54 6.86 -1.29
CA LYS A 212 12.09 7.18 -2.62
C LYS A 212 13.62 7.16 -2.62
N LEU A 213 14.24 7.78 -1.62
CA LEU A 213 15.70 7.89 -1.53
C LEU A 213 16.40 6.55 -1.31
N VAL A 214 15.79 5.64 -0.54
CA VAL A 214 16.39 4.32 -0.22
C VAL A 214 15.99 3.22 -1.22
N SER A 215 15.14 3.49 -2.20
CA SER A 215 14.52 2.47 -3.06
C SER A 215 15.49 1.69 -3.94
N PHE A 216 16.71 2.18 -4.16
CA PHE A 216 17.78 1.45 -4.84
C PHE A 216 18.51 0.45 -3.93
N ASP A 217 18.58 0.74 -2.61
CA ASP A 217 19.29 -0.06 -1.62
C ASP A 217 18.35 -1.05 -0.89
N CYS A 218 17.07 -0.70 -0.76
CA CYS A 218 16.04 -1.47 -0.10
C CYS A 218 14.72 -1.35 -0.86
N ALA A 219 14.10 -2.47 -1.23
CA ALA A 219 12.83 -2.43 -1.93
C ALA A 219 11.73 -1.73 -1.12
N ILE A 220 10.80 -1.11 -1.80
CA ILE A 220 9.59 -0.51 -1.20
C ILE A 220 8.34 -1.04 -1.90
N GLU A 221 7.16 -0.87 -1.29
CA GLU A 221 5.91 -1.18 -1.96
C GLU A 221 5.57 -0.12 -3.00
N PHE A 222 5.44 1.13 -2.59
CA PHE A 222 5.19 2.30 -3.44
C PHE A 222 5.30 3.63 -2.67
N LEU A 223 5.14 4.74 -3.39
CA LEU A 223 5.14 6.08 -2.82
C LEU A 223 3.69 6.53 -2.61
N ALA A 224 3.24 6.60 -1.36
CA ALA A 224 1.89 7.06 -1.03
C ALA A 224 1.85 8.60 -0.84
N GLY A 225 0.76 9.21 -1.28
CA GLY A 225 0.36 10.59 -0.98
C GLY A 225 -0.85 10.62 -0.03
N PRO A 226 -1.55 11.76 0.05
CA PRO A 226 -2.81 11.85 0.79
C PRO A 226 -3.85 10.85 0.28
N THR A 227 -4.68 10.36 1.18
CA THR A 227 -5.71 9.36 0.87
C THR A 227 -6.82 9.92 -0.02
N GLU A 228 -7.48 9.05 -0.79
CA GLU A 228 -8.40 9.42 -1.85
C GLU A 228 -9.62 8.50 -1.89
N ALA A 229 -10.82 9.08 -1.92
CA ALA A 229 -12.05 8.36 -2.19
C ALA A 229 -12.81 8.94 -3.36
N VAL A 230 -13.29 8.08 -4.23
CA VAL A 230 -14.27 8.39 -5.27
C VAL A 230 -15.51 7.55 -5.04
N VAL A 231 -16.68 8.14 -5.16
CA VAL A 231 -17.95 7.41 -5.31
C VAL A 231 -18.48 7.71 -6.71
N LEU A 232 -18.77 6.67 -7.48
CA LEU A 232 -19.45 6.76 -8.79
C LEU A 232 -20.82 6.15 -8.64
N SER A 233 -21.84 6.99 -8.62
CA SER A 233 -23.23 6.53 -8.54
C SER A 233 -24.19 7.52 -9.23
N HIS A 234 -25.21 6.97 -9.85
CA HIS A 234 -26.26 7.74 -10.54
C HIS A 234 -27.59 7.71 -9.79
N THR A 235 -27.70 6.79 -8.86
CA THR A 235 -28.84 6.50 -7.97
C THR A 235 -28.29 6.16 -6.58
N GLY A 236 -29.11 5.70 -5.67
CA GLY A 236 -28.66 5.24 -4.33
C GLY A 236 -29.02 6.21 -3.22
N THR A 237 -28.63 5.84 -2.00
CA THR A 237 -28.97 6.57 -0.77
C THR A 237 -27.97 7.70 -0.52
N PRO A 238 -28.42 8.98 -0.56
CA PRO A 238 -27.50 10.12 -0.40
C PRO A 238 -26.71 10.11 0.92
N GLU A 239 -27.31 9.57 2.00
CA GLU A 239 -26.67 9.44 3.31
C GLU A 239 -25.49 8.49 3.28
N PHE A 240 -25.59 7.35 2.57
CA PHE A 240 -24.50 6.37 2.47
C PHE A 240 -23.33 6.95 1.70
N ILE A 241 -23.60 7.59 0.56
CA ILE A 241 -22.58 8.26 -0.26
C ILE A 241 -21.88 9.35 0.55
N ALA A 242 -22.66 10.18 1.25
CA ALA A 242 -22.12 11.25 2.08
C ALA A 242 -21.28 10.72 3.24
N ALA A 243 -21.70 9.61 3.88
CA ALA A 243 -20.96 8.99 4.97
C ALA A 243 -19.59 8.50 4.53
N ASP A 244 -19.48 7.82 3.38
CA ASP A 244 -18.19 7.38 2.83
C ASP A 244 -17.26 8.56 2.52
N LEU A 245 -17.80 9.64 1.91
CA LEU A 245 -17.02 10.84 1.62
C LEU A 245 -16.52 11.55 2.88
N VAL A 246 -17.33 11.59 3.94
CA VAL A 246 -16.95 12.21 5.22
C VAL A 246 -15.96 11.33 5.97
N ALA A 247 -16.15 10.00 5.99
CA ALA A 247 -15.21 9.06 6.58
C ALA A 247 -13.81 9.19 5.95
N GLN A 248 -13.73 9.37 4.63
CA GLN A 248 -12.46 9.64 3.98
C GLN A 248 -11.88 11.01 4.34
N ALA A 249 -12.73 12.03 4.40
CA ALA A 249 -12.32 13.41 4.66
C ALA A 249 -11.78 13.63 6.08
N GLU A 250 -12.15 12.79 7.06
CA GLU A 250 -11.69 12.94 8.44
C GLU A 250 -10.24 12.49 8.68
N HIS A 251 -9.66 11.73 7.75
CA HIS A 251 -8.28 11.26 7.87
C HIS A 251 -7.25 12.41 7.83
N ASP A 252 -7.42 13.35 6.90
CA ASP A 252 -6.47 14.45 6.72
C ASP A 252 -7.13 15.64 5.98
N PRO A 253 -6.77 16.91 6.27
CA PRO A 253 -7.25 18.07 5.50
C PRO A 253 -6.93 18.03 4.00
N GLU A 254 -5.91 17.27 3.59
CA GLU A 254 -5.53 17.05 2.19
C GLU A 254 -6.18 15.80 1.57
N ALA A 255 -6.98 15.04 2.31
CA ALA A 255 -7.72 13.89 1.79
C ALA A 255 -8.64 14.31 0.65
N LEU A 256 -8.74 13.47 -0.39
CA LEU A 256 -9.56 13.72 -1.57
C LEU A 256 -10.88 12.96 -1.45
N ALA A 257 -12.01 13.68 -1.50
CA ALA A 257 -13.35 13.11 -1.48
C ALA A 257 -14.16 13.58 -2.69
N ILE A 258 -14.37 12.71 -3.68
CA ILE A 258 -15.01 13.03 -4.96
C ILE A 258 -16.26 12.20 -5.17
N PHE A 259 -17.35 12.84 -5.53
CA PHE A 259 -18.56 12.18 -6.00
C PHE A 259 -18.77 12.43 -7.50
N LEU A 260 -18.91 11.36 -8.27
CA LEU A 260 -19.20 11.36 -9.70
C LEU A 260 -20.65 10.90 -9.92
N THR A 261 -21.45 11.70 -10.60
CA THR A 261 -22.85 11.37 -10.87
C THR A 261 -23.34 12.03 -12.15
N THR A 262 -24.47 11.55 -12.70
CA THR A 262 -25.23 12.24 -13.76
C THR A 262 -26.45 12.96 -13.18
N SER A 263 -26.81 12.71 -11.92
CA SER A 263 -27.99 13.28 -11.26
C SER A 263 -27.64 14.55 -10.48
N ARG A 264 -28.19 15.69 -10.91
CA ARG A 264 -28.06 16.96 -10.17
C ARG A 264 -28.82 16.96 -8.85
N GLU A 265 -29.91 16.21 -8.74
CA GLU A 265 -30.70 16.08 -7.53
C GLU A 265 -29.91 15.31 -6.48
N LEU A 266 -29.39 14.14 -6.85
CA LEU A 266 -28.54 13.32 -5.98
C LEU A 266 -27.30 14.11 -5.53
N ALA A 267 -26.70 14.89 -6.44
CA ALA A 267 -25.56 15.74 -6.13
C ALA A 267 -25.86 16.77 -5.01
N ARG A 268 -27.04 17.42 -5.06
CA ARG A 268 -27.48 18.35 -4.02
C ARG A 268 -27.74 17.68 -2.68
N SER A 269 -28.43 16.53 -2.73
CA SER A 269 -28.76 15.73 -1.53
C SER A 269 -27.49 15.22 -0.85
N VAL A 270 -26.52 14.70 -1.60
CA VAL A 270 -25.22 14.26 -1.07
C VAL A 270 -24.43 15.44 -0.48
N ALA A 271 -24.42 16.61 -1.14
CA ALA A 271 -23.74 17.81 -0.62
C ALA A 271 -24.32 18.27 0.73
N ALA A 272 -25.65 18.27 0.86
CA ALA A 272 -26.33 18.61 2.10
C ALA A 272 -26.03 17.62 3.23
N ASN A 273 -26.12 16.33 2.96
CA ASN A 273 -25.80 15.27 3.93
C ASN A 273 -24.33 15.28 4.34
N ALA A 274 -23.40 15.46 3.42
CA ALA A 274 -21.97 15.56 3.74
C ALA A 274 -21.67 16.78 4.63
N THR A 275 -22.34 17.91 4.39
CA THR A 275 -22.20 19.10 5.25
C THR A 275 -22.72 18.82 6.66
N ARG A 276 -23.87 18.16 6.77
CA ARG A 276 -24.46 17.77 8.07
C ARG A 276 -23.60 16.78 8.82
N LEU A 277 -23.13 15.71 8.15
CA LEU A 277 -22.34 14.64 8.78
C LEU A 277 -20.94 15.12 9.20
N ALA A 278 -20.37 16.12 8.51
CA ALA A 278 -19.08 16.70 8.89
C ALA A 278 -19.18 17.70 10.06
N GLN A 279 -20.38 17.99 10.59
CA GLN A 279 -20.53 18.87 11.75
C GLN A 279 -19.78 18.29 12.95
N GLY A 280 -19.02 19.13 13.66
CA GLY A 280 -18.18 18.71 14.78
C GLY A 280 -16.84 18.07 14.41
N ASN A 281 -16.55 17.85 13.11
CA ASN A 281 -15.27 17.33 12.65
C ASN A 281 -14.51 18.35 11.79
N PRO A 282 -13.63 19.19 12.39
CA PRO A 282 -12.92 20.24 11.68
C PRO A 282 -12.03 19.72 10.54
N THR A 283 -11.44 18.53 10.67
CA THR A 283 -10.59 17.92 9.64
C THR A 283 -11.42 17.59 8.41
N ALA A 284 -12.57 16.92 8.61
CA ALA A 284 -13.48 16.56 7.52
C ALA A 284 -14.03 17.83 6.82
N GLN A 285 -14.43 18.85 7.60
CA GLN A 285 -14.91 20.12 7.05
C GLN A 285 -13.87 20.78 6.16
N GLU A 286 -12.61 20.85 6.61
CA GLU A 286 -11.53 21.48 5.85
C GLU A 286 -11.20 20.67 4.58
N SER A 287 -11.11 19.34 4.67
CA SER A 287 -10.90 18.46 3.53
C SER A 287 -12.02 18.63 2.49
N LEU A 288 -13.29 18.52 2.90
CA LEU A 288 -14.44 18.66 2.00
C LEU A 288 -14.50 20.06 1.35
N ARG A 289 -14.08 21.10 2.06
CA ARG A 289 -14.02 22.49 1.54
C ARG A 289 -12.92 22.64 0.49
N ARG A 290 -11.73 22.13 0.74
CA ARG A 290 -10.54 22.34 -0.11
C ARG A 290 -10.41 21.32 -1.22
N ARG A 291 -10.65 20.04 -0.91
CA ARG A 291 -10.37 18.89 -1.76
C ARG A 291 -11.64 18.15 -2.20
N GLY A 292 -12.77 18.38 -1.54
CA GLY A 292 -14.04 17.75 -1.88
C GLY A 292 -14.68 18.38 -3.11
N ALA A 293 -15.21 17.53 -4.01
CA ALA A 293 -15.99 17.98 -5.16
C ALA A 293 -17.05 16.97 -5.59
N ILE A 294 -18.17 17.45 -6.08
CA ILE A 294 -19.20 16.66 -6.75
C ILE A 294 -19.18 17.04 -8.23
N LEU A 295 -18.88 16.07 -9.08
CA LEU A 295 -18.75 16.28 -10.52
C LEU A 295 -19.94 15.69 -11.23
N VAL A 296 -20.75 16.53 -11.87
CA VAL A 296 -21.93 16.09 -12.62
C VAL A 296 -21.55 15.90 -14.09
N ALA A 297 -21.48 14.65 -14.48
CA ALA A 297 -21.18 14.22 -15.85
C ALA A 297 -22.43 14.33 -16.76
N ALA A 298 -22.21 14.46 -18.06
CA ALA A 298 -23.30 14.49 -19.06
C ALA A 298 -23.88 13.09 -19.34
N SER A 299 -23.11 12.04 -19.09
CA SER A 299 -23.52 10.65 -19.29
C SER A 299 -22.81 9.71 -18.31
N ARG A 300 -23.35 8.50 -18.16
CA ARG A 300 -22.68 7.42 -17.37
C ARG A 300 -21.31 7.09 -17.94
N GLU A 301 -21.18 7.04 -19.24
CA GLU A 301 -19.93 6.78 -19.94
C GLU A 301 -18.86 7.82 -19.57
N GLN A 302 -19.23 9.10 -19.60
CA GLN A 302 -18.31 10.17 -19.19
C GLN A 302 -17.90 10.05 -17.72
N ALA A 303 -18.83 9.67 -16.83
CA ALA A 303 -18.51 9.47 -15.41
C ALA A 303 -17.52 8.31 -15.20
N ARG A 304 -17.69 7.18 -15.94
CA ARG A 304 -16.74 6.05 -15.96
C ARG A 304 -15.36 6.44 -16.47
N GLN A 305 -15.32 7.21 -17.56
CA GLN A 305 -14.07 7.76 -18.11
C GLN A 305 -13.36 8.65 -17.07
N TRP A 306 -14.11 9.51 -16.38
CA TRP A 306 -13.55 10.38 -15.33
C TRP A 306 -13.02 9.58 -14.14
N ALA A 307 -13.74 8.54 -13.70
CA ALA A 307 -13.27 7.65 -12.63
C ALA A 307 -11.91 7.02 -13.00
N ASN A 308 -11.78 6.46 -14.20
CA ASN A 308 -10.54 5.87 -14.68
C ASN A 308 -9.42 6.91 -14.87
N LEU A 309 -9.74 8.12 -15.34
CA LEU A 309 -8.77 9.22 -15.43
C LEU A 309 -8.27 9.69 -14.06
N ILE A 310 -9.11 9.68 -13.04
CA ILE A 310 -8.72 9.99 -11.67
C ILE A 310 -7.83 8.87 -11.11
N ALA A 311 -8.13 7.61 -11.41
CA ALA A 311 -7.43 6.44 -10.88
C ALA A 311 -7.26 6.52 -9.35
N PRO A 312 -8.37 6.48 -8.59
CA PRO A 312 -8.36 6.76 -7.16
C PRO A 312 -7.81 5.59 -6.35
N GLU A 313 -7.45 5.87 -5.11
CA GLU A 313 -7.13 4.88 -4.09
C GLU A 313 -8.35 3.97 -3.79
N HIS A 314 -9.48 4.57 -3.42
CA HIS A 314 -10.75 3.89 -3.18
C HIS A 314 -11.80 4.34 -4.19
N ILE A 315 -12.59 3.41 -4.69
CA ILE A 315 -13.77 3.74 -5.48
C ILE A 315 -14.97 2.88 -5.09
N THR A 316 -16.10 3.52 -4.84
CA THR A 316 -17.41 2.83 -4.70
C THR A 316 -18.18 2.95 -6.01
N VAL A 317 -18.73 1.84 -6.50
CA VAL A 317 -19.48 1.78 -7.76
C VAL A 317 -20.72 0.89 -7.64
N ALA A 318 -21.70 1.11 -8.50
CA ALA A 318 -22.78 0.16 -8.69
C ALA A 318 -22.29 -1.11 -9.41
N PRO A 319 -22.94 -2.29 -9.22
CA PRO A 319 -22.53 -3.54 -9.86
C PRO A 319 -22.37 -3.45 -11.38
N GLU A 320 -23.24 -2.71 -12.05
CA GLU A 320 -23.20 -2.51 -13.50
C GLU A 320 -22.05 -1.63 -13.99
N ASP A 321 -21.41 -0.87 -13.11
CA ASP A 321 -20.26 -0.03 -13.46
C ASP A 321 -18.91 -0.75 -13.25
N LEU A 322 -18.90 -1.85 -12.46
CA LEU A 322 -17.68 -2.60 -12.16
C LEU A 322 -16.88 -3.05 -13.40
N PRO A 323 -17.50 -3.57 -14.48
CA PRO A 323 -16.75 -4.01 -15.66
C PRO A 323 -16.01 -2.90 -16.40
N PHE A 324 -16.32 -1.64 -16.12
CA PHE A 324 -15.73 -0.45 -16.75
C PHE A 324 -14.68 0.24 -15.89
N ILE A 325 -14.40 -0.27 -14.68
CA ILE A 325 -13.36 0.29 -13.81
C ILE A 325 -12.06 -0.47 -14.04
N HIS A 326 -11.07 0.23 -14.56
CA HIS A 326 -9.75 -0.31 -14.89
C HIS A 326 -8.66 0.19 -13.94
N HIS A 327 -8.87 1.34 -13.30
CA HIS A 327 -7.85 2.02 -12.51
C HIS A 327 -8.39 2.42 -11.14
N ALA A 328 -8.16 1.57 -10.14
CA ALA A 328 -8.44 1.85 -8.74
C ALA A 328 -7.51 1.02 -7.84
N GLY A 329 -7.20 1.54 -6.66
CA GLY A 329 -6.48 0.78 -5.64
C GLY A 329 -7.35 -0.32 -5.03
N SER A 330 -8.61 0.02 -4.68
CA SER A 330 -9.65 -0.91 -4.22
C SER A 330 -11.02 -0.48 -4.74
N VAL A 331 -11.86 -1.47 -5.10
CA VAL A 331 -13.23 -1.24 -5.62
C VAL A 331 -14.24 -1.80 -4.63
N PHE A 332 -15.19 -0.98 -4.23
CA PHE A 332 -16.33 -1.31 -3.37
C PHE A 332 -17.59 -1.36 -4.23
N VAL A 333 -18.37 -2.42 -4.15
CA VAL A 333 -19.50 -2.67 -5.07
C VAL A 333 -20.82 -2.70 -4.33
N GLY A 334 -21.70 -1.75 -4.66
CA GLY A 334 -23.04 -1.64 -4.09
C GLY A 334 -23.11 -0.89 -2.76
N ASP A 335 -24.34 -0.63 -2.31
CA ASP A 335 -24.65 0.29 -1.21
C ASP A 335 -24.13 -0.17 0.17
N TYR A 336 -23.96 -1.47 0.37
CA TYR A 336 -23.48 -2.03 1.65
C TYR A 336 -21.96 -2.23 1.71
N ALA A 337 -21.24 -1.96 0.63
CA ALA A 337 -19.79 -2.05 0.57
C ALA A 337 -19.16 -0.72 1.02
N ALA A 338 -19.38 -0.33 2.27
CA ALA A 338 -18.80 0.88 2.86
C ALA A 338 -17.26 0.82 2.79
N GLN A 339 -16.61 1.93 2.39
CA GLN A 339 -15.15 1.99 2.27
C GLN A 339 -14.46 1.71 3.60
N ALA A 340 -15.00 2.20 4.71
CA ALA A 340 -14.50 1.90 6.06
C ALA A 340 -14.45 0.40 6.39
N ALA A 341 -15.32 -0.44 5.82
CA ALA A 341 -15.23 -1.89 6.01
C ALA A 341 -13.91 -2.44 5.44
N GLY A 342 -13.44 -1.90 4.31
CA GLY A 342 -12.15 -2.22 3.71
C GLY A 342 -10.96 -1.80 4.57
N ASP A 343 -11.07 -0.66 5.24
CA ASP A 343 -10.00 -0.12 6.07
C ASP A 343 -9.74 -0.96 7.33
N TYR A 344 -10.75 -1.71 7.80
CA TYR A 344 -10.62 -2.40 9.09
C TYR A 344 -10.78 -3.92 9.03
N ALA A 345 -11.83 -4.44 8.39
CA ALA A 345 -12.25 -5.80 8.70
C ALA A 345 -12.75 -6.68 7.54
N SER A 346 -12.98 -6.14 6.35
CA SER A 346 -13.50 -6.94 5.22
C SER A 346 -12.48 -7.94 4.65
N GLY A 347 -11.17 -7.62 4.77
CA GLY A 347 -10.09 -8.52 4.37
C GLY A 347 -9.08 -7.96 3.39
N PRO A 348 -9.48 -7.28 2.29
CA PRO A 348 -8.55 -6.59 1.40
C PRO A 348 -7.67 -5.57 2.12
N ASN A 349 -6.49 -5.30 1.56
CA ASN A 349 -5.52 -4.41 2.17
C ASN A 349 -5.87 -2.94 1.90
N HIS A 350 -5.76 -2.09 2.92
CA HIS A 350 -5.97 -0.65 2.81
C HIS A 350 -4.69 0.15 2.50
N VAL A 351 -3.52 -0.49 2.46
CA VAL A 351 -2.30 0.17 1.98
C VAL A 351 -2.37 0.18 0.46
N LEU A 352 -2.85 1.27 -0.09
CA LEU A 352 -3.29 1.40 -1.48
C LEU A 352 -2.51 2.50 -2.21
N PRO A 353 -2.37 2.39 -3.54
CA PRO A 353 -1.70 3.41 -4.34
C PRO A 353 -2.55 4.67 -4.44
N THR A 354 -1.96 5.83 -4.15
CA THR A 354 -2.57 7.14 -4.26
C THR A 354 -2.00 7.94 -5.43
N SER A 355 -2.45 9.16 -5.62
CA SER A 355 -1.89 10.10 -6.62
C SER A 355 -1.87 9.53 -8.05
N GLY A 356 -2.90 8.75 -8.39
CA GLY A 356 -3.08 8.16 -9.71
C GLY A 356 -2.19 6.95 -10.00
N GLN A 357 -1.44 6.43 -9.03
CA GLN A 357 -0.60 5.23 -9.21
C GLN A 357 -1.43 3.95 -9.41
N ALA A 358 -2.73 3.98 -9.11
CA ALA A 358 -3.65 2.88 -9.41
C ALA A 358 -3.77 2.55 -10.91
N ARG A 359 -3.17 3.37 -11.80
CA ARG A 359 -3.04 3.08 -13.25
C ARG A 359 -2.08 1.94 -13.56
N PHE A 360 -1.12 1.66 -12.69
CA PHE A 360 -0.06 0.68 -12.97
C PHE A 360 0.21 -0.30 -11.83
N ARG A 361 -0.53 -0.19 -10.73
CA ARG A 361 -0.41 -1.14 -9.62
C ARG A 361 -1.67 -1.18 -8.74
N GLY A 362 -1.89 -2.32 -8.09
CA GLY A 362 -2.87 -2.51 -7.02
C GLY A 362 -2.31 -2.18 -5.63
N GLY A 363 -3.11 -2.42 -4.60
CA GLY A 363 -2.71 -2.30 -3.20
C GLY A 363 -1.68 -3.34 -2.75
N LEU A 364 -1.16 -3.13 -1.55
CA LEU A 364 -0.24 -4.08 -0.91
C LEU A 364 -0.89 -5.46 -0.80
N SER A 365 -0.19 -6.48 -1.21
CA SER A 365 -0.68 -7.86 -1.24
C SER A 365 0.40 -8.85 -0.83
N VAL A 366 0.04 -10.12 -0.67
CA VAL A 366 1.02 -11.19 -0.39
C VAL A 366 2.12 -11.27 -1.45
N THR A 367 1.82 -10.89 -2.71
CA THR A 367 2.81 -10.90 -3.79
C THR A 367 3.95 -9.91 -3.58
N ASP A 368 3.74 -8.86 -2.78
CA ASP A 368 4.79 -7.91 -2.42
C ASP A 368 5.87 -8.48 -1.49
N PHE A 369 5.58 -9.62 -0.85
CA PHE A 369 6.43 -10.26 0.15
C PHE A 369 7.09 -11.55 -0.34
N VAL A 370 6.96 -11.88 -1.63
CA VAL A 370 7.56 -13.06 -2.24
C VAL A 370 8.37 -12.70 -3.48
N LYS A 371 9.30 -13.57 -3.82
CA LYS A 371 10.00 -13.59 -5.11
C LYS A 371 9.47 -14.75 -5.94
N VAL A 372 9.22 -14.51 -7.21
CA VAL A 372 8.89 -15.54 -8.19
C VAL A 372 10.14 -15.79 -9.02
N ILE A 373 10.72 -16.99 -8.85
CA ILE A 373 11.94 -17.41 -9.51
C ILE A 373 11.57 -18.40 -10.61
N THR A 374 11.95 -18.10 -11.84
CA THR A 374 11.73 -19.03 -12.96
C THR A 374 12.67 -20.22 -12.91
N VAL A 375 12.17 -21.40 -13.26
CA VAL A 375 12.94 -22.64 -13.32
C VAL A 375 12.79 -23.23 -14.70
N GLN A 376 13.92 -23.60 -15.28
CA GLN A 376 14.01 -24.26 -16.58
C GLN A 376 14.83 -25.55 -16.42
N ARG A 377 14.31 -26.69 -16.91
CA ARG A 377 15.00 -27.94 -17.03
C ARG A 377 14.76 -28.49 -18.43
N LEU A 378 15.83 -28.77 -19.15
CA LEU A 378 15.77 -29.36 -20.48
C LEU A 378 16.41 -30.76 -20.43
N SER A 379 15.78 -31.73 -21.09
CA SER A 379 16.41 -32.98 -21.45
C SER A 379 17.22 -32.74 -22.74
N SER A 380 18.11 -33.70 -23.09
CA SER A 380 18.83 -33.66 -24.40
C SER A 380 17.85 -33.51 -25.57
N ARG A 381 16.74 -34.30 -25.55
CA ARG A 381 15.66 -34.16 -26.56
C ARG A 381 15.06 -32.75 -26.59
N GLY A 382 14.75 -32.18 -25.43
CA GLY A 382 14.18 -30.84 -25.34
C GLY A 382 15.14 -29.75 -25.84
N LEU A 383 16.42 -29.89 -25.51
CA LEU A 383 17.46 -28.98 -25.99
C LEU A 383 17.60 -29.04 -27.51
N ARG A 384 17.71 -30.26 -28.08
CA ARG A 384 17.82 -30.43 -29.56
C ARG A 384 16.64 -29.81 -30.31
N ALA A 385 15.43 -29.87 -29.73
CA ALA A 385 14.23 -29.32 -30.36
C ALA A 385 14.28 -27.78 -30.52
N ILE A 386 15.00 -27.05 -29.65
CA ILE A 386 15.11 -25.59 -29.69
C ILE A 386 16.47 -25.09 -30.15
N ALA A 387 17.49 -25.95 -30.25
CA ALA A 387 18.85 -25.60 -30.59
C ALA A 387 18.95 -24.78 -31.88
N PRO A 388 18.31 -25.17 -33.01
CA PRO A 388 18.40 -24.39 -34.24
C PRO A 388 17.92 -22.94 -34.08
N ALA A 389 16.88 -22.72 -33.34
CA ALA A 389 16.34 -21.39 -33.07
C ALA A 389 17.31 -20.54 -32.21
N VAL A 390 17.89 -21.15 -31.18
CA VAL A 390 18.84 -20.45 -30.29
C VAL A 390 20.12 -20.08 -31.05
N GLU A 391 20.67 -21.01 -31.85
CA GLU A 391 21.87 -20.75 -32.64
C GLU A 391 21.65 -19.66 -33.68
N CYS A 392 20.52 -19.71 -34.40
CA CYS A 392 20.16 -18.69 -35.40
C CYS A 392 20.06 -17.32 -34.76
N LEU A 393 19.34 -17.19 -33.63
CA LEU A 393 19.16 -15.92 -32.94
C LEU A 393 20.46 -15.40 -32.34
N ALA A 394 21.26 -16.26 -31.70
CA ALA A 394 22.56 -15.87 -31.14
C ALA A 394 23.53 -15.39 -32.23
N THR A 395 23.49 -16.03 -33.40
CA THR A 395 24.32 -15.61 -34.55
C THR A 395 23.85 -14.25 -35.07
N ALA A 396 22.55 -14.04 -35.22
CA ALA A 396 22.01 -12.77 -35.69
C ALA A 396 22.31 -11.61 -34.72
N GLU A 397 22.42 -11.89 -33.43
CA GLU A 397 22.80 -10.91 -32.39
C GLU A 397 24.33 -10.72 -32.27
N GLY A 398 25.14 -11.46 -33.03
CA GLY A 398 26.59 -11.39 -32.95
C GLY A 398 27.18 -12.01 -31.68
N LEU A 399 26.48 -12.99 -31.08
CA LEU A 399 26.83 -13.65 -29.82
C LEU A 399 27.27 -15.13 -30.06
N PRO A 400 28.44 -15.40 -30.73
CA PRO A 400 28.85 -16.76 -31.12
C PRO A 400 29.03 -17.70 -29.91
N ALA A 401 29.45 -17.18 -28.76
CA ALA A 401 29.61 -17.98 -27.56
C ALA A 401 28.24 -18.53 -27.02
N HIS A 402 27.14 -17.81 -27.26
CA HIS A 402 25.80 -18.30 -26.92
C HIS A 402 25.41 -19.48 -27.83
N ALA A 403 25.63 -19.38 -29.13
CA ALA A 403 25.43 -20.47 -30.10
C ALA A 403 26.29 -21.69 -29.75
N GLU A 404 27.58 -21.50 -29.47
CA GLU A 404 28.48 -22.56 -29.08
C GLU A 404 28.07 -23.24 -27.77
N SER A 405 27.55 -22.48 -26.81
CA SER A 405 27.07 -23.04 -25.53
C SER A 405 25.92 -24.07 -25.70
N ILE A 406 25.14 -23.92 -26.77
CA ILE A 406 24.09 -24.90 -27.11
C ILE A 406 24.71 -26.07 -27.86
N ARG A 407 25.56 -25.83 -28.85
CA ARG A 407 26.17 -26.82 -29.77
C ARG A 407 26.93 -27.90 -29.00
N VAL A 408 27.81 -27.52 -28.07
CA VAL A 408 28.63 -28.44 -27.27
C VAL A 408 27.79 -29.39 -26.39
N ARG A 409 26.51 -29.08 -26.12
CA ARG A 409 25.63 -29.91 -25.29
C ARG A 409 24.87 -30.97 -26.05
N TYR A 410 24.64 -30.81 -27.35
CA TYR A 410 23.94 -31.83 -28.13
C TYR A 410 24.87 -32.63 -29.09
N GLU A 411 26.02 -32.10 -29.40
CA GLU A 411 27.03 -32.84 -30.19
C GLU A 411 27.70 -33.95 -29.38
N ARG A 412 27.72 -33.82 -28.02
CA ARG A 412 28.26 -34.81 -27.10
C ARG A 412 27.22 -35.76 -26.49
N ALA A 413 25.93 -35.56 -26.79
CA ALA A 413 24.82 -36.36 -26.28
C ALA A 413 24.20 -37.23 -27.38
#